data_4e9caa48cf3336f9449b369b4420e254
#
_entry.id   4e9caa48cf3336f9449b369b4420e254
#
_cell.length_a   1.000
_cell.length_b   1.000
_cell.length_c   1.000
_cell.angle_alpha   90.00
_cell.angle_beta   90.00
_cell.angle_gamma   90.00
#
_symmetry.space_group_name_H-M   'P 1'
#
loop_
_entity.id
_entity.type
_entity.pdbx_description
1 polymer ?
#
loop_
_entity_poly.entity_id
_entity_poly.type
_entity_poly.pdbx_seq_one_letter_code
_entity_poly.pdbx_strand_id
1 'polypeptide(L)'
;KGVLHYQLSNSDNFFYDRSANALVAPFTADIDFSIASITDSDNVNVITTADASPVGVEIRFGRLSLVNSFGPETANLNQLINSEHFDGTTFITTTDNNCVTYNADKISLSNISLDPALTRAEGQGVFMTGKARDIKLTAPGSGKQGEIGVLYDSYDWLKYDWDNDGEYDDNPTAVATFGVFRGNDRVISWRE
;
A
#
# COMPACT_ATOMS: atom_id res chain seq x y z
N LYS A 1 45.25 3.71 -24.60
CA LYS A 1 44.53 3.40 -23.32
C LYS A 1 43.05 3.31 -23.66
N GLY A 2 42.48 2.12 -23.56
CA GLY A 2 41.04 1.93 -23.67
C GLY A 2 40.37 2.35 -22.35
N VAL A 3 39.14 2.88 -22.43
CA VAL A 3 38.30 3.17 -21.31
C VAL A 3 37.01 2.36 -21.47
N LEU A 4 36.65 1.55 -20.49
CA LEU A 4 35.42 0.84 -20.48
C LEU A 4 34.43 1.64 -19.64
N HIS A 5 33.23 1.88 -20.16
CA HIS A 5 32.13 2.48 -19.45
C HIS A 5 30.99 1.47 -19.37
N TYR A 6 30.53 1.16 -18.17
CA TYR A 6 29.26 0.49 -17.94
C TYR A 6 28.27 1.50 -17.37
N GLN A 7 27.11 1.59 -17.97
CA GLN A 7 26.03 2.44 -17.50
C GLN A 7 24.81 1.58 -17.22
N LEU A 8 24.30 1.65 -16.00
CA LEU A 8 23.03 1.02 -15.64
C LEU A 8 21.91 1.57 -16.53
N SER A 9 21.11 0.69 -17.06
CA SER A 9 19.98 0.96 -17.94
C SER A 9 18.66 0.58 -17.26
N ASN A 10 17.54 0.97 -17.86
CA ASN A 10 16.20 0.59 -17.36
C ASN A 10 15.93 -0.92 -17.43
N SER A 11 16.79 -1.71 -18.07
CA SER A 11 16.71 -3.17 -18.11
C SER A 11 17.49 -3.86 -16.98
N ASP A 12 18.32 -3.10 -16.25
CA ASP A 12 19.07 -3.61 -15.09
C ASP A 12 18.16 -3.45 -13.85
N ASN A 13 17.49 -4.54 -13.48
CA ASN A 13 16.54 -4.54 -12.35
C ASN A 13 17.16 -5.24 -11.16
N PHE A 14 17.04 -4.61 -9.99
CA PHE A 14 17.35 -5.23 -8.71
C PHE A 14 16.03 -5.51 -8.00
N PHE A 15 15.84 -6.73 -7.55
CA PHE A 15 14.65 -7.15 -6.83
C PHE A 15 15.01 -7.44 -5.38
N TYR A 16 14.21 -6.91 -4.47
CA TYR A 16 14.17 -7.37 -3.10
C TYR A 16 13.00 -8.33 -2.96
N ASP A 17 13.29 -9.60 -2.72
CA ASP A 17 12.27 -10.60 -2.49
C ASP A 17 11.78 -10.53 -1.05
N ARG A 18 10.48 -10.32 -0.88
CA ARG A 18 9.77 -10.32 0.40
C ARG A 18 9.39 -11.75 0.83
N SER A 19 10.23 -12.73 0.54
CA SER A 19 9.95 -14.15 0.77
C SER A 19 9.90 -14.55 2.25
N ALA A 20 10.43 -13.73 3.15
CA ALA A 20 10.34 -13.97 4.58
C ALA A 20 9.09 -13.27 5.13
N ASN A 21 8.15 -14.04 5.66
CA ASN A 21 6.97 -13.57 6.39
C ASN A 21 7.37 -12.94 7.74
N ALA A 22 8.23 -11.95 7.70
CA ALA A 22 8.76 -11.27 8.85
C ALA A 22 8.77 -9.76 8.63
N LEU A 23 8.38 -9.01 9.66
CA LEU A 23 8.50 -7.56 9.65
C LEU A 23 9.98 -7.17 9.67
N VAL A 24 10.38 -6.32 8.73
CA VAL A 24 11.75 -5.82 8.61
C VAL A 24 11.75 -4.32 8.82
N ALA A 25 12.58 -3.85 9.77
CA ALA A 25 12.81 -2.42 9.96
C ALA A 25 13.45 -1.80 8.70
N PRO A 26 13.28 -0.49 8.46
CA PRO A 26 13.92 0.17 7.33
C PRO A 26 15.43 -0.08 7.32
N PHE A 27 15.95 -0.35 6.14
CA PHE A 27 17.40 -0.57 5.94
C PHE A 27 17.83 0.00 4.60
N THR A 28 19.11 0.36 4.49
CA THR A 28 19.70 0.76 3.21
C THR A 28 20.23 -0.49 2.51
N ALA A 29 19.72 -0.74 1.30
CA ALA A 29 20.21 -1.83 0.47
C ALA A 29 21.48 -1.36 -0.26
N ASP A 30 22.65 -1.68 0.29
CA ASP A 30 23.93 -1.43 -0.37
C ASP A 30 24.13 -2.48 -1.47
N ILE A 31 24.55 -2.01 -2.65
CA ILE A 31 24.82 -2.85 -3.80
C ILE A 31 26.30 -2.76 -4.13
N ASP A 32 27.00 -3.86 -3.98
CA ASP A 32 28.41 -3.95 -4.36
C ASP A 32 28.54 -4.56 -5.76
N PHE A 33 29.10 -3.78 -6.68
CA PHE A 33 29.45 -4.27 -8.00
C PHE A 33 30.92 -4.65 -8.02
N SER A 34 31.18 -5.90 -8.35
CA SER A 34 32.53 -6.38 -8.65
C SER A 34 32.64 -6.80 -10.11
N ILE A 35 33.72 -6.43 -10.76
CA ILE A 35 34.02 -6.90 -12.12
C ILE A 35 34.85 -8.15 -12.01
N ALA A 36 34.24 -9.31 -12.28
CA ALA A 36 34.92 -10.60 -12.17
C ALA A 36 36.01 -10.79 -13.23
N SER A 37 35.81 -10.30 -14.44
CA SER A 37 36.81 -10.34 -15.50
C SER A 37 36.47 -9.36 -16.63
N ILE A 38 37.49 -8.81 -17.26
CA ILE A 38 37.37 -8.08 -18.52
C ILE A 38 38.28 -8.78 -19.54
N THR A 39 37.68 -9.27 -20.62
CA THR A 39 38.40 -9.93 -21.70
C THR A 39 38.09 -9.20 -23.00
N ASP A 40 39.11 -8.84 -23.76
CA ASP A 40 38.95 -8.24 -25.07
C ASP A 40 38.69 -9.29 -26.17
N SER A 41 38.52 -8.82 -27.41
CA SER A 41 38.27 -9.69 -28.58
C SER A 41 39.42 -10.64 -28.89
N ASP A 42 40.61 -10.36 -28.39
CA ASP A 42 41.82 -11.15 -28.57
C ASP A 42 42.09 -12.10 -27.38
N ASN A 43 41.14 -12.24 -26.48
CA ASN A 43 41.20 -13.03 -25.26
C ASN A 43 42.27 -12.58 -24.24
N VAL A 44 42.64 -11.30 -24.28
CA VAL A 44 43.53 -10.72 -23.29
C VAL A 44 42.75 -10.26 -22.08
N ASN A 45 43.08 -10.82 -20.91
CA ASN A 45 42.45 -10.45 -19.66
C ASN A 45 43.10 -9.20 -19.05
N VAL A 46 42.25 -8.31 -18.55
CA VAL A 46 42.68 -7.18 -17.70
C VAL A 46 42.80 -7.63 -16.26
N ILE A 47 43.92 -7.27 -15.63
CA ILE A 47 44.23 -7.71 -14.24
C ILE A 47 43.71 -6.72 -13.19
N THR A 48 43.04 -5.65 -13.56
CA THR A 48 42.48 -4.68 -12.62
C THR A 48 41.00 -4.92 -12.43
N THR A 49 40.61 -5.25 -11.20
CA THR A 49 39.22 -5.19 -10.76
C THR A 49 38.91 -3.78 -10.30
N ALA A 50 37.83 -3.21 -10.76
CA ALA A 50 37.28 -1.99 -10.23
C ALA A 50 35.96 -2.36 -9.53
N ASP A 51 35.95 -2.18 -8.23
CA ASP A 51 34.74 -2.35 -7.44
C ASP A 51 34.03 -0.98 -7.35
N ALA A 52 32.72 -1.00 -7.40
CA ALA A 52 31.91 0.19 -7.21
C ALA A 52 30.76 -0.15 -6.23
N SER A 53 30.68 0.63 -5.16
CA SER A 53 29.62 0.49 -4.15
C SER A 53 28.78 1.77 -4.17
N PRO A 54 27.79 1.89 -5.09
CA PRO A 54 26.90 3.03 -5.07
C PRO A 54 26.09 3.05 -3.79
N VAL A 55 25.76 4.25 -3.32
CA VAL A 55 24.87 4.41 -2.17
C VAL A 55 23.52 3.77 -2.49
N GLY A 56 23.10 2.85 -1.66
CA GLY A 56 21.83 2.15 -1.79
C GLY A 56 20.63 3.05 -1.49
N VAL A 57 19.46 2.54 -1.81
CA VAL A 57 18.19 3.17 -1.45
C VAL A 57 17.63 2.56 -0.17
N GLU A 58 16.92 3.35 0.63
CA GLU A 58 16.21 2.86 1.78
C GLU A 58 15.03 1.96 1.34
N ILE A 59 15.05 0.73 1.83
CA ILE A 59 13.96 -0.24 1.64
C ILE A 59 13.11 -0.26 2.91
N ARG A 60 11.79 -0.20 2.72
CA ARG A 60 10.81 -0.21 3.81
C ARG A 60 9.80 -1.33 3.59
N PHE A 61 9.43 -2.01 4.68
CA PHE A 61 8.33 -2.96 4.67
C PHE A 61 7.00 -2.20 4.71
N GLY A 62 6.30 -2.15 3.57
CA GLY A 62 5.07 -1.39 3.39
C GLY A 62 3.80 -2.23 3.47
N ARG A 63 2.67 -1.59 3.81
CA ARG A 63 1.32 -2.12 3.65
C ARG A 63 0.33 -1.02 3.30
N LEU A 64 -0.84 -1.41 2.77
CA LEU A 64 -2.00 -0.52 2.72
C LEU A 64 -2.96 -0.86 3.86
N SER A 65 -3.60 0.14 4.43
CA SER A 65 -4.69 -0.03 5.39
C SER A 65 -5.92 0.78 4.96
N LEU A 66 -7.11 0.22 5.17
CA LEU A 66 -8.37 0.89 4.95
C LEU A 66 -8.95 1.36 6.28
N VAL A 67 -9.59 2.52 6.26
CA VAL A 67 -10.28 3.07 7.43
C VAL A 67 -11.78 2.84 7.28
N ASN A 68 -12.44 2.33 8.33
CA ASN A 68 -13.89 2.24 8.35
C ASN A 68 -14.52 3.61 8.11
N SER A 69 -15.53 3.66 7.26
CA SER A 69 -16.25 4.87 6.93
C SER A 69 -17.71 4.79 7.37
N PHE A 70 -18.28 5.93 7.75
CA PHE A 70 -19.68 6.00 8.15
C PHE A 70 -20.29 7.37 7.81
N GLY A 71 -21.59 7.38 7.54
CA GLY A 71 -22.34 8.59 7.25
C GLY A 71 -23.79 8.29 6.84
N PRO A 72 -24.54 9.34 6.46
CA PRO A 72 -25.92 9.17 6.05
C PRO A 72 -26.03 8.38 4.73
N GLU A 73 -27.08 7.63 4.58
CA GLU A 73 -27.37 6.87 3.36
C GLU A 73 -27.67 7.75 2.13
N THR A 74 -27.83 9.05 2.34
CA THR A 74 -28.13 10.04 1.29
C THR A 74 -26.90 10.82 0.82
N ALA A 75 -25.72 10.55 1.38
CA ALA A 75 -24.47 11.20 0.99
C ALA A 75 -23.37 10.17 0.67
N ASN A 76 -22.49 10.54 -0.25
CA ASN A 76 -21.32 9.72 -0.57
C ASN A 76 -20.39 9.64 0.64
N LEU A 77 -19.79 8.47 0.88
CA LEU A 77 -18.78 8.27 1.91
C LEU A 77 -17.37 8.33 1.30
N ASN A 78 -16.47 9.05 1.96
CA ASN A 78 -15.06 8.98 1.62
C ASN A 78 -14.46 7.69 2.20
N GLN A 79 -13.82 6.89 1.35
CA GLN A 79 -13.09 5.69 1.74
C GLN A 79 -11.59 6.05 1.78
N LEU A 80 -11.07 6.26 2.96
CA LEU A 80 -9.66 6.56 3.15
C LEU A 80 -8.82 5.28 3.07
N ILE A 81 -7.74 5.36 2.26
CA ILE A 81 -6.69 4.34 2.20
C ILE A 81 -5.40 4.98 2.68
N ASN A 82 -4.71 4.35 3.62
CA ASN A 82 -3.39 4.78 4.05
C ASN A 82 -2.32 3.86 3.48
N SER A 83 -1.21 4.45 3.08
CA SER A 83 0.06 3.75 2.85
C SER A 83 0.89 3.86 4.11
N GLU A 84 1.29 2.74 4.65
CA GLU A 84 2.02 2.62 5.91
C GLU A 84 3.30 1.81 5.70
N HIS A 85 4.30 2.05 6.52
CA HIS A 85 5.48 1.19 6.62
C HIS A 85 5.81 0.89 8.07
N PHE A 86 6.44 -0.24 8.29
CA PHE A 86 6.94 -0.64 9.60
C PHE A 86 8.23 0.13 9.90
N ASP A 87 8.28 0.84 11.04
CA ASP A 87 9.44 1.65 11.44
C ASP A 87 10.47 0.89 12.29
N GLY A 88 10.23 -0.41 12.54
CA GLY A 88 10.98 -1.26 13.44
C GLY A 88 10.24 -1.56 14.74
N THR A 89 9.14 -0.86 15.02
CA THR A 89 8.32 -1.02 16.23
C THR A 89 6.84 -1.10 15.91
N THR A 90 6.36 -0.23 15.02
CA THR A 90 4.94 -0.11 14.65
C THR A 90 4.80 0.33 13.19
N PHE A 91 3.58 0.25 12.66
CA PHE A 91 3.27 0.81 11.35
C PHE A 91 2.94 2.30 11.47
N ILE A 92 3.61 3.10 10.66
CA ILE A 92 3.41 4.55 10.56
C ILE A 92 3.07 4.94 9.12
N THR A 93 2.35 6.05 8.94
CA THR A 93 2.02 6.55 7.60
C THR A 93 3.29 6.93 6.83
N THR A 94 3.41 6.43 5.59
CA THR A 94 4.51 6.74 4.68
C THR A 94 4.31 8.10 4.03
N THR A 95 4.62 9.18 4.76
CA THR A 95 4.29 10.56 4.36
C THR A 95 5.01 11.04 3.10
N ASP A 96 6.11 10.40 2.72
CA ASP A 96 6.86 10.64 1.49
C ASP A 96 6.35 9.82 0.29
N ASN A 97 5.32 8.98 0.47
CA ASN A 97 4.66 8.30 -0.64
C ASN A 97 3.76 9.29 -1.41
N ASN A 98 4.26 9.75 -2.56
CA ASN A 98 3.59 10.66 -3.48
C ASN A 98 3.64 10.13 -4.94
N CYS A 99 3.89 8.85 -5.14
CA CYS A 99 4.06 8.26 -6.49
C CYS A 99 3.18 7.03 -6.74
N VAL A 100 2.73 6.33 -5.71
CA VAL A 100 1.85 5.18 -5.88
C VAL A 100 0.45 5.65 -6.28
N THR A 101 -0.11 5.03 -7.32
CA THR A 101 -1.46 5.34 -7.79
C THR A 101 -2.50 4.47 -7.12
N TYR A 102 -3.72 4.98 -7.03
CA TYR A 102 -4.89 4.23 -6.61
C TYR A 102 -6.06 4.45 -7.58
N ASN A 103 -6.95 3.45 -7.67
CA ASN A 103 -8.14 3.49 -8.52
C ASN A 103 -9.28 2.73 -7.83
N ALA A 104 -10.49 3.28 -7.90
CA ALA A 104 -11.70 2.64 -7.39
C ALA A 104 -12.01 1.29 -8.08
N ASP A 105 -11.53 1.04 -9.30
CA ASP A 105 -11.68 -0.25 -9.99
C ASP A 105 -11.04 -1.42 -9.23
N LYS A 106 -10.13 -1.13 -8.29
CA LYS A 106 -9.52 -2.10 -7.40
C LYS A 106 -10.35 -2.36 -6.12
N ILE A 107 -11.51 -1.73 -5.98
CA ILE A 107 -12.40 -1.95 -4.83
C ILE A 107 -13.44 -2.99 -5.16
N SER A 108 -13.52 -4.00 -4.30
CA SER A 108 -14.60 -4.97 -4.27
C SER A 108 -15.51 -4.69 -3.07
N LEU A 109 -16.82 -4.74 -3.30
CA LEU A 109 -17.85 -4.53 -2.29
C LEU A 109 -18.56 -5.84 -1.99
N SER A 110 -18.77 -6.14 -0.72
CA SER A 110 -19.46 -7.34 -0.26
C SER A 110 -20.62 -7.00 0.67
N ASN A 111 -21.63 -7.86 0.67
CA ASN A 111 -22.81 -7.70 1.54
C ASN A 111 -22.43 -8.04 3.00
N ILE A 112 -22.76 -7.12 3.93
CA ILE A 112 -22.85 -7.39 5.36
C ILE A 112 -24.31 -7.30 5.80
N SER A 113 -24.96 -6.15 5.57
CA SER A 113 -26.38 -5.92 5.83
C SER A 113 -27.04 -5.00 4.81
N LEU A 114 -26.27 -4.46 3.85
CA LEU A 114 -26.75 -3.64 2.74
C LEU A 114 -26.30 -4.29 1.43
N ASP A 115 -27.22 -4.32 0.44
CA ASP A 115 -26.93 -4.83 -0.90
C ASP A 115 -25.83 -4.00 -1.58
N PRO A 116 -24.69 -4.58 -1.96
CA PRO A 116 -23.59 -3.86 -2.61
C PRO A 116 -23.98 -3.27 -3.98
N ALA A 117 -25.03 -3.76 -4.64
CA ALA A 117 -25.52 -3.19 -5.89
C ALA A 117 -26.10 -1.76 -5.74
N LEU A 118 -26.38 -1.32 -4.50
CA LEU A 118 -26.92 0.01 -4.21
C LEU A 118 -25.85 1.10 -4.11
N THR A 119 -24.57 0.74 -4.11
CA THR A 119 -23.44 1.65 -4.05
C THR A 119 -22.32 1.18 -4.96
N ARG A 120 -21.42 2.06 -5.31
CA ARG A 120 -20.22 1.74 -6.08
C ARG A 120 -19.07 2.60 -5.61
N ALA A 121 -17.85 2.11 -5.81
CA ALA A 121 -16.67 2.90 -5.59
C ALA A 121 -16.38 3.80 -6.80
N GLU A 122 -15.94 5.03 -6.57
CA GLU A 122 -15.55 6.00 -7.59
C GLU A 122 -14.28 6.74 -7.13
N GLY A 123 -13.47 7.18 -8.08
CA GLY A 123 -12.29 7.99 -7.83
C GLY A 123 -10.99 7.27 -8.16
N GLN A 124 -9.98 8.07 -8.41
CA GLN A 124 -8.62 7.63 -8.71
C GLN A 124 -7.64 8.77 -8.41
N GLY A 125 -6.37 8.45 -8.26
CA GLY A 125 -5.36 9.47 -8.03
C GLY A 125 -4.00 8.89 -7.67
N VAL A 126 -3.19 9.74 -7.06
CA VAL A 126 -1.88 9.42 -6.51
C VAL A 126 -1.95 9.62 -5.00
N PHE A 127 -1.30 8.76 -4.23
CA PHE A 127 -1.18 8.98 -2.80
C PHE A 127 -0.51 10.33 -2.54
N MET A 128 -1.08 11.11 -1.62
CA MET A 128 -0.52 12.37 -1.16
C MET A 128 -0.23 12.27 0.33
N THR A 129 1.04 12.43 0.70
CA THR A 129 1.49 12.24 2.09
C THR A 129 1.03 10.89 2.68
N GLY A 130 1.13 9.83 1.87
CA GLY A 130 0.75 8.48 2.25
C GLY A 130 -0.76 8.22 2.36
N LYS A 131 -1.63 9.08 1.79
CA LYS A 131 -3.09 8.92 1.89
C LYS A 131 -3.76 9.06 0.53
N ALA A 132 -4.68 8.15 0.22
CA ALA A 132 -5.63 8.25 -0.88
C ALA A 132 -6.97 8.78 -0.32
N ARG A 133 -7.41 9.96 -0.78
CA ARG A 133 -8.57 10.67 -0.22
C ARG A 133 -9.75 10.81 -1.18
N ASP A 134 -9.55 10.50 -2.46
CA ASP A 134 -10.55 10.76 -3.50
C ASP A 134 -11.39 9.54 -3.86
N ILE A 135 -11.19 8.42 -3.16
CA ILE A 135 -12.10 7.28 -3.27
C ILE A 135 -13.38 7.58 -2.50
N LYS A 136 -14.50 7.40 -3.16
CA LYS A 136 -15.84 7.59 -2.60
C LYS A 136 -16.71 6.38 -2.88
N LEU A 137 -17.53 6.02 -1.92
CA LEU A 137 -18.64 5.10 -2.10
C LEU A 137 -19.90 5.94 -2.33
N THR A 138 -20.61 5.70 -3.42
CA THR A 138 -21.83 6.48 -3.77
C THR A 138 -22.95 6.21 -2.78
N ALA A 139 -23.76 7.22 -2.51
CA ALA A 139 -24.92 7.11 -1.62
C ALA A 139 -25.90 6.03 -2.10
N PRO A 140 -26.31 5.06 -1.26
CA PRO A 140 -27.28 4.05 -1.65
C PRO A 140 -28.71 4.60 -1.79
N GLY A 141 -28.99 5.76 -1.20
CA GLY A 141 -30.26 6.45 -1.27
C GLY A 141 -31.12 6.34 0.01
N SER A 142 -32.12 7.21 0.10
CA SER A 142 -32.98 7.33 1.29
C SER A 142 -33.62 5.99 1.69
N GLY A 143 -33.56 5.65 2.98
CA GLY A 143 -34.08 4.42 3.55
C GLY A 143 -33.25 3.17 3.23
N LYS A 144 -32.05 3.31 2.66
CA LYS A 144 -31.11 2.22 2.34
C LYS A 144 -29.98 2.22 3.36
N GLN A 145 -30.27 1.72 4.54
CA GLN A 145 -29.32 1.71 5.68
C GLN A 145 -28.66 0.34 5.82
N GLY A 146 -27.40 0.33 6.27
CA GLY A 146 -26.70 -0.90 6.55
C GLY A 146 -25.19 -0.78 6.35
N GLU A 147 -24.53 -1.92 6.36
CA GLU A 147 -23.10 -2.07 6.30
C GLU A 147 -22.66 -2.84 5.06
N ILE A 148 -21.57 -2.41 4.46
CA ILE A 148 -20.92 -3.02 3.30
C ILE A 148 -19.47 -3.29 3.64
N GLY A 149 -18.98 -4.48 3.33
CA GLY A 149 -17.56 -4.80 3.34
C GLY A 149 -16.88 -4.18 2.13
N VAL A 150 -15.75 -3.52 2.37
CA VAL A 150 -14.90 -2.89 1.36
C VAL A 150 -13.55 -3.59 1.38
N LEU A 151 -13.13 -4.13 0.25
CA LEU A 151 -11.81 -4.72 0.05
C LEU A 151 -11.11 -3.93 -1.05
N TYR A 152 -9.84 -3.61 -0.87
CA TYR A 152 -8.99 -3.00 -1.90
C TYR A 152 -7.96 -4.01 -2.39
N ASP A 153 -7.98 -4.35 -3.69
CA ASP A 153 -6.99 -5.20 -4.33
C ASP A 153 -5.65 -4.46 -4.43
N SER A 154 -4.79 -4.68 -3.45
CA SER A 154 -3.52 -3.99 -3.33
C SER A 154 -2.45 -4.61 -4.23
N TYR A 155 -1.32 -3.93 -4.38
CA TYR A 155 -0.13 -4.51 -4.99
C TYR A 155 0.43 -5.60 -4.06
N ASP A 156 0.97 -6.69 -4.61
CA ASP A 156 1.47 -7.83 -3.82
C ASP A 156 2.50 -7.42 -2.76
N TRP A 157 3.33 -6.42 -3.07
CA TRP A 157 4.32 -5.89 -2.13
C TRP A 157 3.74 -4.93 -1.06
N LEU A 158 2.42 -4.67 -1.07
CA LEU A 158 1.68 -3.88 -0.06
C LEU A 158 0.57 -4.68 0.65
N LYS A 159 0.46 -5.97 0.35
CA LYS A 159 -0.39 -6.88 1.12
C LYS A 159 0.17 -7.13 2.51
N TYR A 160 -0.67 -7.57 3.43
CA TYR A 160 -0.28 -7.81 4.82
C TYR A 160 -1.05 -9.02 5.37
N ASP A 161 -0.59 -9.58 6.45
CA ASP A 161 -1.25 -10.65 7.21
C ASP A 161 -2.37 -10.02 8.07
N TRP A 162 -3.55 -9.84 7.48
CA TRP A 162 -4.70 -9.22 8.16
C TRP A 162 -5.53 -10.23 8.94
N ASP A 163 -5.44 -11.52 8.62
CA ASP A 163 -6.14 -12.60 9.29
C ASP A 163 -5.30 -13.36 10.32
N ASN A 164 -4.01 -13.02 10.43
CA ASN A 164 -3.02 -13.57 11.35
C ASN A 164 -2.74 -15.08 11.12
N ASP A 165 -2.71 -15.50 9.88
CA ASP A 165 -2.33 -16.87 9.50
C ASP A 165 -0.82 -17.06 9.29
N GLY A 166 -0.05 -15.95 9.29
CA GLY A 166 1.40 -15.92 9.11
C GLY A 166 1.85 -15.68 7.68
N GLU A 167 0.92 -15.51 6.73
CA GLU A 167 1.21 -15.18 5.34
C GLU A 167 0.91 -13.68 5.07
N TYR A 168 1.77 -13.02 4.29
CA TYR A 168 1.56 -11.59 3.96
C TYR A 168 0.92 -11.43 2.58
N ASP A 169 -0.24 -12.04 2.38
CA ASP A 169 -0.91 -12.09 1.09
C ASP A 169 -2.34 -11.53 1.09
N ASP A 170 -2.79 -11.01 2.24
CA ASP A 170 -4.12 -10.44 2.38
C ASP A 170 -4.23 -9.02 1.85
N ASN A 171 -5.37 -8.77 1.23
CA ASN A 171 -5.80 -7.44 0.86
C ASN A 171 -6.42 -6.71 2.07
N PRO A 172 -6.19 -5.37 2.21
CA PRO A 172 -6.79 -4.61 3.28
C PRO A 172 -8.30 -4.50 3.11
N THR A 173 -9.02 -4.59 4.23
CA THR A 173 -10.48 -4.51 4.29
C THR A 173 -10.96 -3.43 5.26
N ALA A 174 -12.18 -2.96 5.06
CA ALA A 174 -12.89 -2.04 5.95
C ALA A 174 -14.40 -2.26 5.88
N VAL A 175 -15.12 -1.63 6.79
CA VAL A 175 -16.59 -1.57 6.76
C VAL A 175 -17.03 -0.14 6.49
N ALA A 176 -17.92 0.02 5.51
CA ALA A 176 -18.63 1.25 5.24
C ALA A 176 -20.07 1.14 5.76
N THR A 177 -20.46 2.06 6.63
CA THR A 177 -21.77 2.09 7.30
C THR A 177 -22.58 3.26 6.82
N PHE A 178 -23.74 2.99 6.23
CA PHE A 178 -24.68 3.99 5.74
C PHE A 178 -25.94 4.08 6.62
N GLY A 179 -26.26 5.28 7.09
CA GLY A 179 -27.53 5.60 7.77
C GLY A 179 -27.71 4.94 9.14
N VAL A 180 -26.75 4.14 9.62
CA VAL A 180 -26.83 3.52 10.93
C VAL A 180 -26.09 4.42 11.92
N PHE A 181 -26.85 5.17 12.72
CA PHE A 181 -26.30 5.97 13.79
C PHE A 181 -26.22 5.10 15.06
N ARG A 182 -25.01 4.77 15.49
CA ARG A 182 -24.81 4.25 16.85
C ARG A 182 -25.04 5.43 17.79
N GLY A 183 -26.24 5.53 18.35
CA GLY A 183 -26.55 6.48 19.40
C GLY A 183 -25.52 6.29 20.54
N ASN A 184 -24.95 7.39 21.04
CA ASN A 184 -24.24 7.32 22.30
C ASN A 184 -25.25 6.93 23.37
N ASP A 185 -25.13 5.75 23.95
CA ASP A 185 -25.88 5.29 25.14
C ASP A 185 -25.50 6.07 26.41
N ARG A 186 -25.16 7.35 26.29
CA ARG A 186 -25.06 8.24 27.43
C ARG A 186 -26.45 8.75 27.76
N VAL A 187 -27.17 7.99 28.59
CA VAL A 187 -28.34 8.48 29.31
C VAL A 187 -27.86 9.62 30.21
N ILE A 188 -28.09 10.87 29.79
CA ILE A 188 -27.96 12.02 30.67
C ILE A 188 -29.23 12.03 31.51
N SER A 189 -29.20 11.44 32.69
CA SER A 189 -30.27 11.57 33.69
C SER A 189 -30.14 12.95 34.33
N TRP A 190 -31.02 13.87 34.00
CA TRP A 190 -31.25 15.08 34.77
C TRP A 190 -32.04 14.67 36.02
N ARG A 191 -31.50 14.91 37.20
CA ARG A 191 -32.30 14.91 38.44
C ARG A 191 -32.67 16.38 38.71
N GLU A 192 -33.95 16.65 38.79
CA GLU A 192 -34.49 17.85 39.42
C GLU A 192 -34.34 17.77 40.94
#